data_0cedc82b0d5908da97d5247db31eaf3e
#
_entry.id   0cedc82b0d5908da97d5247db31eaf3e
#
_cell.length_a   1.000
_cell.length_b   1.000
_cell.length_c   1.000
_cell.angle_alpha   90.00
_cell.angle_beta   90.00
_cell.angle_gamma   90.00
#
_symmetry.space_group_name_H-M   'P 1'
#
loop_
_entity.id
_entity.type
_entity.pdbx_description
1 polymer ?
#
loop_
_entity_poly.entity_id
_entity_poly.type
_entity_poly.pdbx_seq_one_letter_code
_entity_poly.pdbx_strand_id
1 'polypeptide(L)'
;MRTNRFPAPTFVTVNLIAVAGHFASAAAMIYFMTQYDQLNFPLTENYLQWKRADNSTCPIGRTVDTRDNGEFCIDPTLDSAGLEINLPLLIVMFHLLSFFFQLLADLTHRIDFVKTLVGYDYWNIGKTGQNPLRFIEYSISASIMLVAIALLNGITDINLLACIVFLTGTCQLVGLAVELIEDASVQWLLHVSGWLQFVCAYGVIIRAFVKAATADEEIQPPDFVWVIVIALALLYSVFGFVQLTELCCKLSCSQSFCGSCPVSCRKNNKINNECKEISYVVLSLSAKLLLGWMLFSNLFMV
;
A
#
# COMPACT_ATOMS: atom_id res chain seq x y z
N MET A 1 -2.73 -45.33 -3.79
CA MET A 1 -2.99 -43.89 -3.69
C MET A 1 -3.47 -43.37 -5.02
N ARG A 2 -4.77 -43.14 -5.21
CA ARG A 2 -5.30 -42.52 -6.42
C ARG A 2 -5.27 -41.01 -6.19
N THR A 3 -4.31 -40.34 -6.80
CA THR A 3 -4.32 -38.86 -6.91
C THR A 3 -5.44 -38.47 -7.90
N ASN A 4 -6.65 -38.27 -7.37
CA ASN A 4 -7.66 -37.54 -8.13
C ASN A 4 -7.15 -36.11 -8.30
N ARG A 5 -6.43 -35.86 -9.39
CA ARG A 5 -6.05 -34.51 -9.83
C ARG A 5 -7.33 -33.82 -10.34
N PHE A 6 -8.08 -33.21 -9.42
CA PHE A 6 -8.99 -32.15 -9.84
C PHE A 6 -8.15 -31.02 -10.46
N PRO A 7 -8.61 -30.38 -11.53
CA PRO A 7 -7.92 -29.21 -12.06
C PRO A 7 -7.74 -28.18 -10.92
N ALA A 8 -6.57 -27.56 -10.88
CA ALA A 8 -6.30 -26.53 -9.89
C ALA A 8 -7.39 -25.44 -9.97
N PRO A 9 -7.91 -24.94 -8.84
CA PRO A 9 -8.85 -23.85 -8.86
C PRO A 9 -8.27 -22.64 -9.58
N THR A 10 -9.09 -21.89 -10.30
CA THR A 10 -8.68 -20.74 -11.12
C THR A 10 -7.84 -19.73 -10.31
N PHE A 11 -8.17 -19.49 -9.04
CA PHE A 11 -7.43 -18.55 -8.19
C PHE A 11 -5.99 -19.01 -7.93
N VAL A 12 -5.72 -20.32 -7.81
CA VAL A 12 -4.35 -20.85 -7.66
C VAL A 12 -3.55 -20.60 -8.94
N THR A 13 -4.16 -20.81 -10.11
CA THR A 13 -3.49 -20.54 -11.38
C THR A 13 -3.15 -19.05 -11.54
N VAL A 14 -4.10 -18.17 -11.21
CA VAL A 14 -3.89 -16.71 -11.25
C VAL A 14 -2.80 -16.29 -10.27
N ASN A 15 -2.77 -16.87 -9.07
CA ASN A 15 -1.69 -16.61 -8.10
C ASN A 15 -0.32 -17.02 -8.64
N LEU A 16 -0.20 -18.19 -9.30
CA LEU A 16 1.06 -18.64 -9.88
C LEU A 16 1.52 -17.73 -11.05
N ILE A 17 0.59 -17.21 -11.85
CA ILE A 17 0.91 -16.21 -12.88
C ILE A 17 1.45 -14.95 -12.23
N ALA A 18 0.87 -14.50 -11.12
CA ALA A 18 1.34 -13.34 -10.38
C ALA A 18 2.72 -13.58 -9.75
N VAL A 19 2.96 -14.77 -9.18
CA VAL A 19 4.29 -15.20 -8.69
C VAL A 19 5.34 -15.06 -9.80
N ALA A 20 5.05 -15.61 -10.99
CA ALA A 20 5.96 -15.53 -12.14
C ALA A 20 6.17 -14.07 -12.60
N GLY A 21 5.11 -13.26 -12.65
CA GLY A 21 5.17 -11.85 -13.03
C GLY A 21 6.02 -11.00 -12.07
N HIS A 22 5.83 -11.20 -10.77
CA HIS A 22 6.63 -10.50 -9.74
C HIS A 22 8.09 -10.91 -9.78
N PHE A 23 8.38 -12.21 -9.92
CA PHE A 23 9.75 -12.70 -10.04
C PHE A 23 10.45 -12.14 -11.28
N ALA A 24 9.80 -12.21 -12.43
CA ALA A 24 10.36 -11.70 -13.68
C ALA A 24 10.63 -10.19 -13.62
N SER A 25 9.69 -9.42 -13.02
CA SER A 25 9.88 -7.97 -12.85
C SER A 25 11.02 -7.66 -11.89
N ALA A 26 11.09 -8.33 -10.73
CA ALA A 26 12.19 -8.14 -9.80
C ALA A 26 13.55 -8.47 -10.43
N ALA A 27 13.65 -9.60 -11.15
CA ALA A 27 14.88 -10.01 -11.80
C ALA A 27 15.33 -9.03 -12.89
N ALA A 28 14.38 -8.55 -13.73
CA ALA A 28 14.66 -7.54 -14.73
C ALA A 28 15.15 -6.22 -14.09
N MET A 29 14.47 -5.76 -13.03
CA MET A 29 14.84 -4.52 -12.34
C MET A 29 16.19 -4.62 -11.64
N ILE A 30 16.53 -5.75 -11.03
CA ILE A 30 17.86 -6.00 -10.46
C ILE A 30 18.93 -5.94 -11.56
N TYR A 31 18.69 -6.57 -12.70
CA TYR A 31 19.61 -6.51 -13.84
C TYR A 31 19.83 -5.06 -14.29
N PHE A 32 18.79 -4.30 -14.50
CA PHE A 32 18.91 -2.91 -14.92
C PHE A 32 19.56 -2.00 -13.87
N MET A 33 19.33 -2.24 -12.57
CA MET A 33 20.03 -1.50 -11.50
C MET A 33 21.56 -1.61 -11.59
N THR A 34 22.10 -2.66 -12.23
CA THR A 34 23.54 -2.79 -12.45
C THR A 34 24.05 -1.99 -13.66
N GLN A 35 23.16 -1.48 -14.50
CA GLN A 35 23.48 -0.78 -15.74
C GLN A 35 23.30 0.74 -15.66
N TYR A 36 22.52 1.23 -14.69
CA TYR A 36 22.14 2.64 -14.56
C TYR A 36 22.55 3.20 -13.21
N ASP A 37 22.75 4.52 -13.15
CA ASP A 37 23.05 5.21 -11.90
C ASP A 37 21.86 5.09 -10.93
N GLN A 38 22.19 4.96 -9.65
CA GLN A 38 21.18 4.80 -8.61
C GLN A 38 20.59 6.16 -8.24
N LEU A 39 19.25 6.22 -8.17
CA LEU A 39 18.53 7.41 -7.71
C LEU A 39 18.28 7.31 -6.21
N ASN A 40 19.03 8.08 -5.44
CA ASN A 40 18.93 8.17 -4.00
C ASN A 40 18.23 9.46 -3.60
N PHE A 41 17.27 9.36 -2.69
CA PHE A 41 16.58 10.50 -2.11
C PHE A 41 17.10 10.74 -0.69
N PRO A 42 17.75 11.88 -0.44
CA PRO A 42 18.13 12.27 0.92
C PRO A 42 16.89 12.58 1.74
N LEU A 43 16.85 12.04 2.96
CA LEU A 43 15.75 12.29 3.87
C LEU A 43 16.04 13.54 4.71
N THR A 44 14.96 14.23 5.08
CA THR A 44 14.99 15.45 5.87
C THR A 44 14.21 15.29 7.17
N GLU A 45 14.53 16.13 8.15
CA GLU A 45 13.78 16.27 9.39
C GLU A 45 13.31 17.71 9.54
N ASN A 46 12.01 17.89 9.78
CA ASN A 46 11.42 19.18 10.08
C ASN A 46 11.12 19.25 11.57
N TYR A 47 11.69 20.24 12.26
CA TYR A 47 11.43 20.48 13.66
C TYR A 47 11.50 21.95 14.02
N LEU A 48 11.02 22.32 15.20
CA LEU A 48 11.10 23.67 15.74
C LEU A 48 12.30 23.78 16.69
N GLN A 49 13.25 24.64 16.34
CA GLN A 49 14.41 24.93 17.19
C GLN A 49 14.12 26.15 18.05
N TRP A 50 14.40 26.03 19.34
CA TRP A 50 14.33 27.14 20.27
C TRP A 50 15.71 27.83 20.33
N LYS A 51 15.77 29.09 19.90
CA LYS A 51 17.00 29.89 19.90
C LYS A 51 16.82 31.10 20.82
N ARG A 52 17.90 31.53 21.45
CA ARG A 52 17.87 32.79 22.21
C ARG A 52 17.74 33.96 21.22
N ALA A 53 16.88 34.93 21.52
CA ALA A 53 16.67 36.09 20.66
C ALA A 53 17.86 37.03 20.79
N ASP A 54 18.81 36.99 19.88
CA ASP A 54 19.90 37.93 19.75
C ASP A 54 19.54 38.96 18.69
N ASN A 55 18.91 40.08 19.06
CA ASN A 55 18.62 41.25 18.20
C ASN A 55 18.18 40.98 16.76
N SER A 56 17.88 39.74 16.39
CA SER A 56 17.37 39.34 15.08
C SER A 56 15.87 39.15 15.16
N THR A 57 15.16 39.51 14.10
CA THR A 57 13.73 39.28 13.97
C THR A 57 13.41 37.78 14.03
N CYS A 58 12.60 37.38 15.00
CA CYS A 58 12.13 36.00 15.11
C CYS A 58 11.29 35.61 13.87
N PRO A 59 11.60 34.52 13.16
CA PRO A 59 10.91 34.13 11.94
C PRO A 59 9.39 33.96 12.11
N ILE A 60 8.93 33.54 13.29
CA ILE A 60 7.49 33.35 13.61
C ILE A 60 6.91 34.58 14.33
N GLY A 61 7.70 35.68 14.54
CA GLY A 61 7.21 36.94 15.06
C GLY A 61 6.76 36.93 16.54
N ARG A 62 7.12 35.93 17.32
CA ARG A 62 6.80 35.85 18.76
C ARG A 62 8.01 35.50 19.59
N THR A 63 8.33 36.41 20.50
CA THR A 63 9.19 36.15 21.63
C THR A 63 8.36 35.53 22.75
N VAL A 64 8.83 34.41 23.30
CA VAL A 64 8.26 33.83 24.53
C VAL A 64 9.13 34.28 25.71
N ASP A 65 8.60 35.13 26.56
CA ASP A 65 9.26 35.53 27.80
C ASP A 65 9.17 34.37 28.81
N THR A 66 10.30 33.75 29.10
CA THR A 66 10.41 32.80 30.20
C THR A 66 11.04 33.53 31.39
N ARG A 67 10.40 33.48 32.54
CA ARG A 67 10.58 34.29 33.74
C ARG A 67 12.01 34.57 34.23
N ASP A 68 13.04 33.87 33.75
CA ASP A 68 14.41 34.00 34.28
C ASP A 68 15.53 34.07 33.23
N ASN A 69 15.28 33.85 31.91
CA ASN A 69 16.40 33.67 30.97
C ASN A 69 16.34 34.45 29.64
N GLY A 70 15.52 35.48 29.54
CA GLY A 70 15.43 36.29 28.33
C GLY A 70 14.45 35.76 27.26
N GLU A 71 14.39 36.46 26.13
CA GLU A 71 13.49 36.16 25.02
C GLU A 71 14.01 35.00 24.18
N PHE A 72 13.10 34.07 23.80
CA PHE A 72 13.40 32.98 22.91
C PHE A 72 12.59 33.06 21.62
N CYS A 73 13.23 32.70 20.52
CA CYS A 73 12.61 32.53 19.21
C CYS A 73 12.35 31.06 18.89
N ILE A 74 11.25 30.80 18.22
CA ILE A 74 10.97 29.50 17.60
C ILE A 74 11.34 29.63 16.12
N ASP A 75 12.29 28.81 15.67
CA ASP A 75 12.80 28.80 14.31
C ASP A 75 12.45 27.45 13.65
N PRO A 76 11.63 27.43 12.56
CA PRO A 76 11.41 26.22 11.79
C PRO A 76 12.73 25.81 11.13
N THR A 77 13.20 24.63 11.45
CA THR A 77 14.47 24.11 10.96
C THR A 77 14.24 22.88 10.08
N LEU A 78 14.92 22.85 8.95
CA LEU A 78 14.97 21.72 8.04
C LEU A 78 16.41 21.21 8.01
N ASP A 79 16.64 20.04 8.58
CA ASP A 79 17.96 19.40 8.61
C ASP A 79 17.96 18.09 7.79
N SER A 80 19.15 17.64 7.43
CA SER A 80 19.33 16.31 6.85
C SER A 80 19.18 15.26 7.94
N ALA A 81 18.36 14.24 7.70
CA ALA A 81 18.24 13.08 8.58
C ALA A 81 19.48 12.15 8.54
N GLY A 82 20.43 12.43 7.67
CA GLY A 82 21.63 11.58 7.47
C GLY A 82 21.33 10.21 6.86
N LEU A 83 20.13 10.02 6.33
CA LEU A 83 19.66 8.81 5.69
C LEU A 83 19.25 9.08 4.24
N GLU A 84 19.41 8.07 3.40
CA GLU A 84 18.99 8.11 2.00
C GLU A 84 18.14 6.88 1.66
N ILE A 85 17.15 7.06 0.82
CA ILE A 85 16.35 5.97 0.27
C ILE A 85 16.68 5.79 -1.21
N ASN A 86 17.08 4.57 -1.55
CA ASN A 86 17.29 4.16 -2.93
C ASN A 86 15.96 3.75 -3.58
N LEU A 87 15.46 4.54 -4.53
CA LEU A 87 14.18 4.32 -5.18
C LEU A 87 14.11 3.01 -5.98
N PRO A 88 15.11 2.65 -6.81
CA PRO A 88 15.16 1.34 -7.48
C PRO A 88 15.04 0.17 -6.51
N LEU A 89 15.72 0.25 -5.37
CA LEU A 89 15.64 -0.79 -4.34
C LEU A 89 14.23 -0.96 -3.79
N LEU A 90 13.49 0.14 -3.56
CA LEU A 90 12.09 0.04 -3.14
C LEU A 90 11.24 -0.72 -4.16
N ILE A 91 11.46 -0.47 -5.46
CA ILE A 91 10.74 -1.15 -6.54
C ILE A 91 11.01 -2.65 -6.52
N VAL A 92 12.27 -3.04 -6.40
CA VAL A 92 12.66 -4.46 -6.28
C VAL A 92 12.04 -5.08 -5.04
N MET A 93 12.08 -4.39 -3.89
CA MET A 93 11.57 -4.90 -2.62
C MET A 93 10.08 -5.23 -2.67
N PHE A 94 9.21 -4.37 -3.19
CA PHE A 94 7.79 -4.69 -3.20
C PHE A 94 7.45 -5.82 -4.20
N HIS A 95 8.21 -6.00 -5.27
CA HIS A 95 8.05 -7.16 -6.15
C HIS A 95 8.53 -8.46 -5.48
N LEU A 96 9.69 -8.46 -4.81
CA LEU A 96 10.20 -9.62 -4.09
C LEU A 96 9.28 -10.03 -2.93
N LEU A 97 8.73 -9.07 -2.19
CA LEU A 97 7.76 -9.35 -1.14
C LEU A 97 6.52 -10.05 -1.71
N SER A 98 5.96 -9.54 -2.78
CA SER A 98 4.80 -10.17 -3.41
C SER A 98 5.11 -11.55 -3.96
N PHE A 99 6.25 -11.71 -4.63
CA PHE A 99 6.73 -13.02 -5.05
C PHE A 99 6.80 -14.00 -3.88
N PHE A 100 7.44 -13.61 -2.79
CA PHE A 100 7.64 -14.46 -1.62
C PHE A 100 6.32 -14.85 -0.97
N PHE A 101 5.44 -13.89 -0.66
CA PHE A 101 4.18 -14.17 0.04
C PHE A 101 3.19 -14.95 -0.82
N GLN A 102 3.10 -14.67 -2.12
CA GLN A 102 2.24 -15.42 -3.03
C GLN A 102 2.75 -16.85 -3.27
N LEU A 103 4.08 -17.03 -3.35
CA LEU A 103 4.69 -18.34 -3.39
C LEU A 103 4.46 -19.08 -2.07
N LEU A 104 4.64 -18.41 -0.92
CA LEU A 104 4.37 -19.00 0.39
C LEU A 104 2.91 -19.45 0.50
N ALA A 105 1.94 -18.65 0.05
CA ALA A 105 0.54 -19.04 0.01
C ALA A 105 0.32 -20.32 -0.82
N ASP A 106 0.90 -20.43 -2.01
CA ASP A 106 0.81 -21.65 -2.83
C ASP A 106 1.47 -22.86 -2.14
N LEU A 107 2.61 -22.66 -1.46
CA LEU A 107 3.29 -23.72 -0.72
C LEU A 107 2.51 -24.23 0.47
N THR A 108 1.68 -23.41 1.13
CA THR A 108 0.82 -23.89 2.25
C THR A 108 -0.16 -24.95 1.82
N HIS A 109 -0.55 -24.95 0.53
CA HIS A 109 -1.40 -25.98 -0.03
C HIS A 109 -0.63 -27.24 -0.45
N ARG A 110 0.63 -27.09 -0.88
CA ARG A 110 1.41 -28.20 -1.45
C ARG A 110 2.23 -28.97 -0.42
N ILE A 111 2.63 -28.33 0.66
CA ILE A 111 3.58 -28.85 1.64
C ILE A 111 2.95 -28.79 3.03
N ASP A 112 2.63 -29.95 3.61
CA ASP A 112 1.99 -30.04 4.93
C ASP A 112 2.81 -29.38 6.06
N PHE A 113 4.13 -29.44 6.00
CA PHE A 113 5.00 -28.76 6.95
C PHE A 113 4.79 -27.23 6.90
N VAL A 114 4.75 -26.64 5.69
CA VAL A 114 4.53 -25.17 5.52
C VAL A 114 3.14 -24.80 6.00
N LYS A 115 2.12 -25.60 5.67
CA LYS A 115 0.76 -25.42 6.18
C LYS A 115 0.70 -25.41 7.71
N THR A 116 1.39 -26.33 8.36
CA THR A 116 1.44 -26.43 9.82
C THR A 116 2.18 -25.24 10.43
N LEU A 117 3.29 -24.83 9.83
CA LEU A 117 4.12 -23.71 10.29
C LEU A 117 3.36 -22.37 10.21
N VAL A 118 2.66 -22.14 9.09
CA VAL A 118 1.92 -20.89 8.84
C VAL A 118 0.53 -20.91 9.50
N GLY A 119 0.00 -22.09 9.82
CA GLY A 119 -1.36 -22.25 10.38
C GLY A 119 -2.47 -21.93 9.39
N TYR A 120 -2.19 -21.94 8.08
CA TYR A 120 -3.09 -21.51 7.01
C TYR A 120 -2.99 -22.44 5.81
N ASP A 121 -4.10 -22.64 5.10
CA ASP A 121 -4.17 -23.44 3.87
C ASP A 121 -4.87 -22.64 2.77
N TYR A 122 -4.10 -22.22 1.78
CA TYR A 122 -4.58 -21.41 0.66
C TYR A 122 -5.72 -22.07 -0.11
N TRP A 123 -5.76 -23.41 -0.19
CA TRP A 123 -6.84 -24.15 -0.87
C TRP A 123 -8.21 -23.93 -0.22
N ASN A 124 -8.24 -23.63 1.07
CA ASN A 124 -9.49 -23.43 1.79
C ASN A 124 -10.11 -22.03 1.59
N ILE A 125 -9.47 -21.15 0.84
CA ILE A 125 -9.94 -19.76 0.63
C ILE A 125 -11.35 -19.69 0.07
N GLY A 126 -11.72 -20.61 -0.83
CA GLY A 126 -13.07 -20.70 -1.34
C GLY A 126 -14.12 -20.97 -0.26
N LYS A 127 -13.75 -21.60 0.86
CA LYS A 127 -14.64 -21.89 1.98
C LYS A 127 -14.66 -20.75 3.02
N THR A 128 -13.47 -20.29 3.41
CA THR A 128 -13.31 -19.30 4.49
C THR A 128 -13.44 -17.86 4.01
N GLY A 129 -13.04 -17.58 2.77
CA GLY A 129 -12.93 -16.23 2.24
C GLY A 129 -11.82 -15.39 2.87
N GLN A 130 -10.99 -15.98 3.71
CA GLN A 130 -9.95 -15.28 4.49
C GLN A 130 -8.57 -15.57 3.92
N ASN A 131 -7.75 -14.52 3.75
CA ASN A 131 -6.35 -14.66 3.35
C ASN A 131 -5.45 -13.73 4.18
N PRO A 132 -4.98 -14.17 5.35
CA PRO A 132 -4.13 -13.36 6.21
C PRO A 132 -2.78 -13.03 5.56
N LEU A 133 -2.19 -13.94 4.78
CA LEU A 133 -0.90 -13.72 4.13
C LEU A 133 -0.96 -12.54 3.15
N ARG A 134 -2.06 -12.37 2.44
CA ARG A 134 -2.30 -11.25 1.54
C ARG A 134 -2.26 -9.90 2.27
N PHE A 135 -2.97 -9.77 3.37
CA PHE A 135 -3.01 -8.51 4.12
C PHE A 135 -1.68 -8.19 4.80
N ILE A 136 -0.96 -9.21 5.30
CA ILE A 136 0.39 -9.03 5.85
C ILE A 136 1.34 -8.57 4.74
N GLU A 137 1.30 -9.21 3.58
CA GLU A 137 2.08 -8.78 2.41
C GLU A 137 1.74 -7.34 2.02
N TYR A 138 0.46 -6.98 1.89
CA TYR A 138 0.05 -5.64 1.49
C TYR A 138 0.39 -4.59 2.55
N SER A 139 0.37 -4.91 3.84
CA SER A 139 0.74 -3.97 4.89
C SER A 139 2.18 -3.47 4.73
N ILE A 140 3.06 -4.30 4.19
CA ILE A 140 4.46 -3.96 3.94
C ILE A 140 4.63 -3.41 2.52
N SER A 141 4.18 -4.17 1.50
CA SER A 141 4.45 -3.83 0.11
C SER A 141 3.73 -2.56 -0.35
N ALA A 142 2.48 -2.33 0.06
CA ALA A 142 1.76 -1.10 -0.26
C ALA A 142 2.36 0.12 0.46
N SER A 143 2.86 -0.05 1.69
CA SER A 143 3.57 1.01 2.39
C SER A 143 4.85 1.41 1.65
N ILE A 144 5.64 0.45 1.18
CA ILE A 144 6.83 0.71 0.35
C ILE A 144 6.44 1.43 -0.94
N MET A 145 5.36 1.01 -1.60
CA MET A 145 4.86 1.67 -2.81
C MET A 145 4.45 3.13 -2.55
N LEU A 146 3.74 3.39 -1.44
CA LEU A 146 3.36 4.77 -1.09
C LEU A 146 4.56 5.65 -0.75
N VAL A 147 5.60 5.10 -0.11
CA VAL A 147 6.86 5.82 0.09
C VAL A 147 7.50 6.19 -1.24
N ALA A 148 7.56 5.26 -2.20
CA ALA A 148 8.09 5.55 -3.54
C ALA A 148 7.32 6.68 -4.23
N ILE A 149 5.98 6.67 -4.17
CA ILE A 149 5.13 7.73 -4.73
C ILE A 149 5.34 9.06 -3.97
N ALA A 150 5.47 9.03 -2.65
CA ALA A 150 5.69 10.21 -1.82
C ALA A 150 7.01 10.90 -2.17
N LEU A 151 8.10 10.12 -2.32
CA LEU A 151 9.41 10.63 -2.73
C LEU A 151 9.37 11.31 -4.10
N LEU A 152 8.66 10.72 -5.07
CA LEU A 152 8.47 11.33 -6.39
C LEU A 152 7.74 12.69 -6.32
N ASN A 153 6.93 12.90 -5.31
CA ASN A 153 6.20 14.15 -5.08
C ASN A 153 6.94 15.10 -4.11
N GLY A 154 8.22 14.85 -3.86
CA GLY A 154 9.08 15.71 -3.04
C GLY A 154 8.84 15.60 -1.54
N ILE A 155 8.16 14.54 -1.07
CA ILE A 155 7.99 14.28 0.36
C ILE A 155 9.22 13.52 0.86
N THR A 156 10.16 14.23 1.49
CA THR A 156 11.41 13.67 2.02
C THR A 156 11.48 13.67 3.55
N ASP A 157 10.53 14.30 4.23
CA ASP A 157 10.47 14.33 5.69
C ASP A 157 10.23 12.93 6.26
N ILE A 158 11.18 12.46 7.08
CA ILE A 158 11.18 11.09 7.64
C ILE A 158 9.97 10.83 8.52
N ASN A 159 9.50 11.83 9.28
CA ASN A 159 8.36 11.67 10.17
C ASN A 159 7.06 11.52 9.36
N LEU A 160 6.93 12.32 8.29
CA LEU A 160 5.79 12.24 7.39
C LEU A 160 5.76 10.93 6.60
N LEU A 161 6.93 10.47 6.12
CA LEU A 161 7.05 9.14 5.48
C LEU A 161 6.70 8.01 6.46
N ALA A 162 7.14 8.09 7.72
CA ALA A 162 6.76 7.13 8.75
C ALA A 162 5.24 7.12 8.99
N CYS A 163 4.60 8.29 9.07
CA CYS A 163 3.13 8.38 9.17
C CYS A 163 2.43 7.72 7.98
N ILE A 164 2.89 7.94 6.75
CA ILE A 164 2.35 7.31 5.54
C ILE A 164 2.48 5.78 5.63
N VAL A 165 3.65 5.27 6.05
CA VAL A 165 3.89 3.82 6.24
C VAL A 165 2.93 3.24 7.26
N PHE A 166 2.80 3.85 8.45
CA PHE A 166 1.93 3.35 9.51
C PHE A 166 0.44 3.41 9.13
N LEU A 167 -0.02 4.49 8.52
CA LEU A 167 -1.41 4.60 8.06
C LEU A 167 -1.72 3.56 7.00
N THR A 168 -0.83 3.35 6.03
CA THR A 168 -1.02 2.36 4.96
C THR A 168 -0.97 0.94 5.51
N GLY A 169 0.03 0.63 6.34
CA GLY A 169 0.19 -0.69 6.94
C GLY A 169 -0.99 -1.06 7.82
N THR A 170 -1.42 -0.15 8.71
CA THR A 170 -2.57 -0.38 9.59
C THR A 170 -3.89 -0.45 8.81
N CYS A 171 -4.05 0.31 7.73
CA CYS A 171 -5.20 0.18 6.83
C CYS A 171 -5.37 -1.27 6.32
N GLN A 172 -4.27 -1.91 5.91
CA GLN A 172 -4.30 -3.30 5.46
C GLN A 172 -4.62 -4.28 6.60
N LEU A 173 -4.06 -4.08 7.79
CA LEU A 173 -4.36 -4.91 8.96
C LEU A 173 -5.82 -4.75 9.42
N VAL A 174 -6.38 -3.55 9.31
CA VAL A 174 -7.82 -3.31 9.53
C VAL A 174 -8.65 -4.06 8.48
N GLY A 175 -8.21 -4.08 7.22
CA GLY A 175 -8.82 -4.90 6.17
C GLY A 175 -8.84 -6.40 6.51
N LEU A 176 -7.76 -6.92 7.11
CA LEU A 176 -7.72 -8.29 7.64
C LEU A 176 -8.74 -8.48 8.76
N ALA A 177 -8.81 -7.54 9.70
CA ALA A 177 -9.76 -7.62 10.81
C ALA A 177 -11.22 -7.67 10.31
N VAL A 178 -11.56 -6.95 9.25
CA VAL A 178 -12.87 -7.04 8.59
C VAL A 178 -13.17 -8.46 8.09
N GLU A 179 -12.18 -9.18 7.57
CA GLU A 179 -12.39 -10.57 7.11
C GLU A 179 -12.51 -11.58 8.26
N LEU A 180 -11.90 -11.30 9.43
CA LEU A 180 -11.86 -12.21 10.58
C LEU A 180 -13.06 -12.06 11.51
N ILE A 181 -13.68 -10.89 11.59
CA ILE A 181 -14.77 -10.57 12.49
C ILE A 181 -16.11 -10.95 11.84
N GLU A 182 -17.05 -11.49 12.63
CA GLU A 182 -18.39 -11.88 12.14
C GLU A 182 -19.44 -10.80 12.36
N ASP A 183 -19.24 -9.92 13.36
CA ASP A 183 -20.20 -8.85 13.66
C ASP A 183 -20.21 -7.78 12.56
N ALA A 184 -21.38 -7.63 11.91
CA ALA A 184 -21.53 -6.73 10.78
C ALA A 184 -21.32 -5.25 11.14
N SER A 185 -21.71 -4.83 12.34
CA SER A 185 -21.55 -3.43 12.78
C SER A 185 -20.07 -3.11 12.95
N VAL A 186 -19.31 -4.03 13.55
CA VAL A 186 -17.88 -3.91 13.74
C VAL A 186 -17.15 -3.96 12.39
N GLN A 187 -17.56 -4.84 11.47
CA GLN A 187 -17.01 -4.88 10.11
C GLN A 187 -17.15 -3.53 9.39
N TRP A 188 -18.33 -2.89 9.48
CA TRP A 188 -18.55 -1.58 8.88
C TRP A 188 -17.70 -0.49 9.52
N LEU A 189 -17.61 -0.46 10.84
CA LEU A 189 -16.76 0.50 11.55
C LEU A 189 -15.30 0.38 11.11
N LEU A 190 -14.77 -0.84 11.05
CA LEU A 190 -13.42 -1.13 10.62
C LEU A 190 -13.21 -0.73 9.15
N HIS A 191 -14.16 -1.06 8.26
CA HIS A 191 -14.07 -0.70 6.85
C HIS A 191 -14.00 0.82 6.63
N VAL A 192 -14.86 1.59 7.32
CA VAL A 192 -14.81 3.06 7.29
C VAL A 192 -13.49 3.58 7.85
N SER A 193 -13.00 3.00 8.95
CA SER A 193 -11.69 3.35 9.51
C SER A 193 -10.55 3.12 8.51
N GLY A 194 -10.57 2.01 7.76
CA GLY A 194 -9.61 1.75 6.68
C GLY A 194 -9.65 2.82 5.59
N TRP A 195 -10.83 3.24 5.16
CA TRP A 195 -10.97 4.34 4.19
C TRP A 195 -10.43 5.66 4.71
N LEU A 196 -10.67 6.00 5.99
CA LEU A 196 -10.10 7.22 6.58
C LEU A 196 -8.57 7.19 6.58
N GLN A 197 -7.97 6.07 6.94
CA GLN A 197 -6.52 5.90 6.93
C GLN A 197 -5.94 6.04 5.51
N PHE A 198 -6.59 5.41 4.51
CA PHE A 198 -6.21 5.55 3.11
C PHE A 198 -6.29 7.00 2.62
N VAL A 199 -7.41 7.67 2.89
CA VAL A 199 -7.62 9.08 2.49
C VAL A 199 -6.60 10.00 3.16
N CYS A 200 -6.26 9.77 4.43
CA CYS A 200 -5.23 10.54 5.13
C CYS A 200 -3.84 10.33 4.51
N ALA A 201 -3.43 9.07 4.30
CA ALA A 201 -2.12 8.75 3.74
C ALA A 201 -1.98 9.27 2.30
N TYR A 202 -2.97 8.97 1.45
CA TYR A 202 -2.93 9.37 0.05
C TYR A 202 -3.20 10.87 -0.15
N GLY A 203 -4.00 11.48 0.71
CA GLY A 203 -4.30 12.91 0.71
C GLY A 203 -3.08 13.79 0.89
N VAL A 204 -2.12 13.36 1.72
CA VAL A 204 -0.82 14.04 1.87
C VAL A 204 -0.05 14.03 0.54
N ILE A 205 -0.01 12.90 -0.15
CA ILE A 205 0.65 12.76 -1.46
C ILE A 205 -0.04 13.62 -2.52
N ILE A 206 -1.37 13.57 -2.60
CA ILE A 206 -2.14 14.42 -3.53
C ILE A 206 -1.88 15.90 -3.27
N ARG A 207 -1.85 16.32 -2.00
CA ARG A 207 -1.58 17.72 -1.65
C ARG A 207 -0.19 18.14 -2.11
N ALA A 208 0.84 17.34 -1.89
CA ALA A 208 2.20 17.61 -2.35
C ALA A 208 2.24 17.70 -3.89
N PHE A 209 1.62 16.74 -4.57
CA PHE A 209 1.51 16.70 -6.01
C PHE A 209 0.82 17.95 -6.59
N VAL A 210 -0.35 18.32 -6.06
CA VAL A 210 -1.10 19.52 -6.52
C VAL A 210 -0.23 20.76 -6.29
N LYS A 211 0.46 20.88 -5.16
CA LYS A 211 1.34 22.02 -4.90
C LYS A 211 2.48 22.09 -5.93
N ALA A 212 3.10 20.96 -6.27
CA ALA A 212 4.15 20.91 -7.29
C ALA A 212 3.58 21.23 -8.70
N ALA A 213 2.39 20.74 -9.02
CA ALA A 213 1.73 20.95 -10.31
C ALA A 213 1.15 22.38 -10.51
N THR A 214 0.97 23.12 -9.42
CA THR A 214 0.43 24.51 -9.46
C THR A 214 1.46 25.57 -9.09
N ALA A 215 2.73 25.19 -8.88
CA ALA A 215 3.80 26.14 -8.67
C ALA A 215 4.03 26.96 -9.95
N ASP A 216 4.27 28.27 -9.78
CA ASP A 216 4.56 29.21 -10.90
C ASP A 216 6.02 29.02 -11.41
N GLU A 217 6.41 27.78 -11.71
CA GLU A 217 7.73 27.46 -12.22
C GLU A 217 7.65 26.96 -13.67
N GLU A 218 8.70 27.15 -14.44
CA GLU A 218 8.79 26.73 -15.85
C GLU A 218 8.71 25.20 -16.00
N ILE A 219 8.99 24.44 -14.93
CA ILE A 219 9.05 22.97 -14.97
C ILE A 219 7.89 22.38 -14.17
N GLN A 220 6.98 21.75 -14.87
CA GLN A 220 5.86 20.99 -14.30
C GLN A 220 6.26 19.52 -14.03
N PRO A 221 5.57 18.82 -13.12
CA PRO A 221 5.77 17.39 -12.94
C PRO A 221 5.58 16.64 -14.28
N PRO A 222 6.49 15.71 -14.63
CA PRO A 222 6.38 14.93 -15.86
C PRO A 222 5.06 14.15 -15.95
N ASP A 223 4.57 13.92 -17.18
CA ASP A 223 3.29 13.25 -17.44
C ASP A 223 3.15 11.89 -16.76
N PHE A 224 4.25 11.13 -16.67
CA PHE A 224 4.21 9.82 -16.02
C PHE A 224 3.89 9.92 -14.51
N VAL A 225 4.27 11.01 -13.84
CA VAL A 225 3.94 11.24 -12.41
C VAL A 225 2.43 11.45 -12.25
N TRP A 226 1.80 12.20 -13.17
CA TRP A 226 0.34 12.35 -13.20
C TRP A 226 -0.36 11.00 -13.32
N VAL A 227 0.10 10.17 -14.26
CA VAL A 227 -0.47 8.83 -14.47
C VAL A 227 -0.30 7.96 -13.21
N ILE A 228 0.89 7.96 -12.60
CA ILE A 228 1.15 7.20 -11.38
C ILE A 228 0.21 7.63 -10.26
N VAL A 229 0.15 8.92 -9.94
CA VAL A 229 -0.65 9.44 -8.82
C VAL A 229 -2.14 9.12 -9.03
N ILE A 230 -2.68 9.38 -10.22
CA ILE A 230 -4.11 9.17 -10.48
C ILE A 230 -4.44 7.68 -10.58
N ALA A 231 -3.69 6.92 -11.37
CA ALA A 231 -4.00 5.51 -11.60
C ALA A 231 -3.88 4.67 -10.32
N LEU A 232 -2.88 4.96 -9.47
CA LEU A 232 -2.73 4.24 -8.21
C LEU A 232 -3.76 4.65 -7.16
N ALA A 233 -4.20 5.93 -7.13
CA ALA A 233 -5.33 6.32 -6.30
C ALA A 233 -6.60 5.51 -6.64
N LEU A 234 -6.87 5.36 -7.95
CA LEU A 234 -7.99 4.56 -8.43
C LEU A 234 -7.82 3.07 -8.10
N LEU A 235 -6.66 2.48 -8.40
CA LEU A 235 -6.39 1.07 -8.13
C LEU A 235 -6.50 0.75 -6.64
N TYR A 236 -5.92 1.56 -5.77
CA TYR A 236 -6.05 1.37 -4.32
C TYR A 236 -7.49 1.52 -3.82
N SER A 237 -8.25 2.44 -4.40
CA SER A 237 -9.68 2.58 -4.09
C SER A 237 -10.46 1.31 -4.47
N VAL A 238 -10.12 0.66 -5.59
CA VAL A 238 -10.79 -0.57 -6.03
C VAL A 238 -10.58 -1.72 -5.03
N PHE A 239 -9.45 -1.81 -4.32
CA PHE A 239 -9.26 -2.78 -3.23
C PHE A 239 -10.32 -2.61 -2.13
N GLY A 240 -10.58 -1.37 -1.69
CA GLY A 240 -11.63 -1.07 -0.73
C GLY A 240 -13.02 -1.40 -1.27
N PHE A 241 -13.30 -1.12 -2.55
CA PHE A 241 -14.58 -1.47 -3.18
C PHE A 241 -14.79 -2.97 -3.30
N VAL A 242 -13.76 -3.77 -3.56
CA VAL A 242 -13.88 -5.25 -3.55
C VAL A 242 -14.32 -5.73 -2.17
N GLN A 243 -13.75 -5.19 -1.08
CA GLN A 243 -14.18 -5.53 0.28
C GLN A 243 -15.61 -5.01 0.58
N LEU A 244 -15.94 -3.80 0.13
CA LEU A 244 -17.29 -3.22 0.28
C LEU A 244 -18.37 -4.08 -0.36
N THR A 245 -18.13 -4.64 -1.56
CA THR A 245 -19.11 -5.52 -2.22
C THR A 245 -19.41 -6.76 -1.37
N GLU A 246 -18.39 -7.33 -0.70
CA GLU A 246 -18.59 -8.45 0.23
C GLU A 246 -19.45 -8.06 1.42
N LEU A 247 -19.17 -6.90 2.05
CA LEU A 247 -19.97 -6.39 3.18
C LEU A 247 -21.43 -6.14 2.81
N CYS A 248 -21.65 -5.51 1.66
CA CYS A 248 -23.01 -5.27 1.15
C CYS A 248 -23.75 -6.60 0.87
N CYS A 249 -23.07 -7.60 0.31
CA CYS A 249 -23.67 -8.92 0.08
C CYS A 249 -24.05 -9.60 1.40
N LYS A 250 -23.19 -9.55 2.42
CA LYS A 250 -23.48 -10.11 3.76
C LYS A 250 -24.70 -9.46 4.40
N LEU A 251 -24.80 -8.13 4.37
CA LEU A 251 -25.95 -7.39 4.92
C LEU A 251 -27.26 -7.73 4.19
N SER A 252 -27.24 -7.74 2.87
CA SER A 252 -28.41 -8.05 2.06
C SER A 252 -28.94 -9.47 2.31
N CYS A 253 -28.06 -10.42 2.63
CA CYS A 253 -28.44 -11.78 2.98
C CYS A 253 -28.95 -11.93 4.40
N SER A 254 -28.50 -11.07 5.35
CA SER A 254 -28.91 -11.09 6.75
C SER A 254 -30.29 -10.47 6.99
N GLN A 255 -30.68 -9.48 6.19
CA GLN A 255 -31.99 -8.87 6.28
C GLN A 255 -32.97 -9.62 5.40
N SER A 256 -33.89 -10.40 6.00
CA SER A 256 -34.99 -11.14 5.33
C SER A 256 -35.93 -10.26 4.50
N PHE A 257 -35.63 -8.99 4.32
CA PHE A 257 -36.47 -7.97 3.68
C PHE A 257 -36.16 -7.75 2.18
N CYS A 258 -35.09 -8.31 1.65
CA CYS A 258 -34.71 -8.06 0.26
C CYS A 258 -35.02 -9.26 -0.64
N GLY A 259 -36.26 -9.33 -1.16
CA GLY A 259 -36.66 -10.27 -2.22
C GLY A 259 -35.91 -10.09 -3.54
N SER A 260 -34.99 -9.11 -3.63
CA SER A 260 -34.20 -8.75 -4.82
C SER A 260 -32.70 -8.94 -4.65
N CYS A 261 -32.24 -9.74 -3.67
CA CYS A 261 -30.83 -10.14 -3.66
C CYS A 261 -30.51 -10.88 -4.96
N PRO A 262 -29.47 -10.47 -5.72
CA PRO A 262 -29.08 -11.25 -6.88
C PRO A 262 -28.82 -12.69 -6.43
N VAL A 263 -29.46 -13.64 -7.09
CA VAL A 263 -29.44 -15.10 -6.81
C VAL A 263 -28.02 -15.65 -6.65
N SER A 264 -27.04 -14.95 -7.21
CA SER A 264 -25.60 -15.18 -7.12
C SER A 264 -25.03 -15.06 -5.68
N CYS A 265 -25.47 -14.09 -4.87
CA CYS A 265 -24.96 -13.92 -3.51
C CYS A 265 -25.40 -15.04 -2.54
N ARG A 266 -26.60 -15.60 -2.75
CA ARG A 266 -27.17 -16.60 -1.84
C ARG A 266 -26.69 -18.03 -2.09
N LYS A 267 -26.30 -18.36 -3.32
CA LYS A 267 -26.14 -19.77 -3.73
C LYS A 267 -24.70 -20.29 -3.75
N ASN A 268 -23.68 -19.41 -3.67
CA ASN A 268 -22.31 -19.87 -3.89
C ASN A 268 -21.23 -19.00 -3.22
N ASN A 269 -21.22 -18.96 -1.87
CA ASN A 269 -20.14 -18.29 -1.11
C ASN A 269 -18.74 -18.68 -1.60
N LYS A 270 -18.56 -19.91 -2.05
CA LYS A 270 -17.29 -20.41 -2.57
C LYS A 270 -16.85 -19.66 -3.83
N ILE A 271 -17.74 -19.49 -4.82
CA ILE A 271 -17.42 -18.77 -6.06
C ILE A 271 -17.14 -17.29 -5.76
N ASN A 272 -17.91 -16.68 -4.86
CA ASN A 272 -17.69 -15.28 -4.48
C ASN A 272 -16.32 -15.08 -3.81
N ASN A 273 -15.92 -15.99 -2.92
CA ASN A 273 -14.62 -15.94 -2.25
C ASN A 273 -13.46 -16.15 -3.24
N GLU A 274 -13.61 -17.07 -4.19
CA GLU A 274 -12.61 -17.29 -5.24
C GLU A 274 -12.50 -16.08 -6.18
N CYS A 275 -13.63 -15.48 -6.60
CA CYS A 275 -13.63 -14.26 -7.41
C CYS A 275 -13.00 -13.06 -6.66
N LYS A 276 -13.29 -12.92 -5.37
CA LYS A 276 -12.67 -11.91 -4.52
C LYS A 276 -11.14 -12.07 -4.50
N GLU A 277 -10.65 -13.28 -4.29
CA GLU A 277 -9.22 -13.57 -4.28
C GLU A 277 -8.56 -13.26 -5.63
N ILE A 278 -9.15 -13.70 -6.72
CA ILE A 278 -8.69 -13.39 -8.08
C ILE A 278 -8.59 -11.87 -8.27
N SER A 279 -9.61 -11.12 -7.85
CA SER A 279 -9.63 -9.66 -7.97
C SER A 279 -8.47 -9.03 -7.21
N TYR A 280 -8.20 -9.44 -5.98
CA TYR A 280 -7.08 -8.93 -5.20
C TYR A 280 -5.72 -9.26 -5.82
N VAL A 281 -5.53 -10.49 -6.30
CA VAL A 281 -4.27 -10.89 -6.95
C VAL A 281 -4.03 -10.09 -8.22
N VAL A 282 -5.05 -9.92 -9.07
CA VAL A 282 -4.95 -9.14 -10.32
C VAL A 282 -4.70 -7.67 -10.03
N LEU A 283 -5.43 -7.07 -9.08
CA LEU A 283 -5.22 -5.67 -8.68
C LEU A 283 -3.81 -5.43 -8.14
N SER A 284 -3.32 -6.33 -7.27
CA SER A 284 -1.97 -6.24 -6.71
C SER A 284 -0.91 -6.31 -7.80
N LEU A 285 -1.01 -7.29 -8.69
CA LEU A 285 -0.07 -7.43 -9.80
C LEU A 285 -0.10 -6.19 -10.69
N SER A 286 -1.30 -5.73 -11.08
CA SER A 286 -1.47 -4.56 -11.96
C SER A 286 -0.89 -3.28 -11.34
N ALA A 287 -1.18 -3.01 -10.06
CA ALA A 287 -0.68 -1.83 -9.36
C ALA A 287 0.86 -1.83 -9.28
N LYS A 288 1.46 -2.98 -8.94
CA LYS A 288 2.91 -3.10 -8.80
C LYS A 288 3.63 -3.05 -10.15
N LEU A 289 3.07 -3.69 -11.18
CA LEU A 289 3.62 -3.60 -12.53
C LEU A 289 3.53 -2.17 -13.05
N LEU A 290 2.39 -1.51 -12.90
CA LEU A 290 2.21 -0.12 -13.33
C LEU A 290 3.25 0.79 -12.65
N LEU A 291 3.29 0.79 -11.32
CA LEU A 291 4.24 1.63 -10.58
C LEU A 291 5.68 1.30 -10.92
N GLY A 292 6.05 0.02 -10.80
CA GLY A 292 7.43 -0.43 -10.99
C GLY A 292 7.96 -0.11 -12.38
N TRP A 293 7.23 -0.50 -13.43
CA TRP A 293 7.69 -0.29 -14.80
C TRP A 293 7.59 1.17 -15.25
N MET A 294 6.59 1.93 -14.82
CA MET A 294 6.54 3.37 -15.13
C MET A 294 7.68 4.13 -14.47
N LEU A 295 8.00 3.83 -13.21
CA LEU A 295 9.15 4.44 -12.55
C LEU A 295 10.44 4.05 -13.26
N PHE A 296 10.59 2.76 -13.51
CA PHE A 296 11.81 2.23 -14.09
C PHE A 296 12.06 2.80 -15.49
N SER A 297 11.06 2.77 -16.38
CA SER A 297 11.20 3.22 -17.75
C SER A 297 11.43 4.72 -17.88
N ASN A 298 10.87 5.54 -17.01
CA ASN A 298 10.94 7.00 -17.12
C ASN A 298 12.09 7.64 -16.32
N LEU A 299 12.62 6.96 -15.31
CA LEU A 299 13.69 7.50 -14.47
C LEU A 299 15.05 6.89 -14.73
N PHE A 300 15.11 5.68 -15.32
CA PHE A 300 16.35 4.93 -15.45
C PHE A 300 16.71 4.53 -16.88
N MET A 301 15.78 4.66 -17.83
CA MET A 301 16.01 4.30 -19.24
C MET A 301 16.09 5.51 -20.19
N VAL A 302 16.05 6.74 -19.67
CA VAL A 302 16.14 7.98 -20.45
C VAL A 302 17.56 8.56 -20.41
#